data_5ea0a7316b51367138a08adba1ed9cbd
#
_entry.id   5ea0a7316b51367138a08adba1ed9cbd
#
_cell.length_a   1.000
_cell.length_b   1.000
_cell.length_c   1.000
_cell.angle_alpha   90.00
_cell.angle_beta   90.00
_cell.angle_gamma   90.00
#
_symmetry.space_group_name_H-M   'P 1'
#
loop_
_entity.id
_entity.type
_entity.pdbx_description
1 polymer ?
#
loop_
_entity_poly.entity_id
_entity_poly.type
_entity_poly.pdbx_seq_one_letter_code
_entity_poly.pdbx_strand_id
1 'polypeptide(L)'
;MEHALAQFLAKYTYLAMVALLTAAGMGVPISEDLVLLLAGALAGQGITRFWPTLLGGYLGVLLGDVLIYHWGRRLGPAAYNHPRVRKHISPERQGKLCAHFARHGFLTVVVGRHTPMLRGVVFFLAGASGVPLWKFLLADGLSAAVTVPLVVSLGYYFGDHLDDVRRFLHGFEWAAAAIILVGVGIWWLVRRRMHARLRRPVAP
;
A
#
# COMPACT_ATOMS: atom_id res chain seq x y z
N MET A 1 7.10 6.72 39.93
CA MET A 1 6.33 5.58 39.41
C MET A 1 5.61 5.95 38.11
N GLU A 2 4.96 7.11 38.02
CA GLU A 2 4.23 7.54 36.82
C GLU A 2 5.11 7.64 35.56
N HIS A 3 6.31 8.17 35.65
CA HIS A 3 7.24 8.26 34.51
C HIS A 3 7.66 6.88 33.96
N ALA A 4 7.86 5.88 34.81
CA ALA A 4 8.20 4.54 34.39
C ALA A 4 7.01 3.85 33.70
N LEU A 5 5.81 4.06 34.22
CA LEU A 5 4.58 3.54 33.61
C LEU A 5 4.29 4.18 32.25
N ALA A 6 4.46 5.50 32.15
CA ALA A 6 4.30 6.23 30.88
C ALA A 6 5.33 5.77 29.82
N GLN A 7 6.59 5.57 30.20
CA GLN A 7 7.61 5.03 29.31
C GLN A 7 7.32 3.60 28.87
N PHE A 8 6.80 2.77 29.76
CA PHE A 8 6.40 1.41 29.47
C PHE A 8 5.25 1.38 28.45
N LEU A 9 4.20 2.14 28.70
CA LEU A 9 3.06 2.26 27.78
C LEU A 9 3.49 2.81 26.42
N ALA A 10 4.30 3.86 26.37
CA ALA A 10 4.82 4.42 25.14
C ALA A 10 5.63 3.39 24.34
N LYS A 11 6.48 2.60 24.99
CA LYS A 11 7.29 1.55 24.34
C LYS A 11 6.41 0.48 23.68
N TYR A 12 5.35 0.04 24.36
CA TYR A 12 4.41 -0.93 23.78
C TYR A 12 3.60 -0.33 22.63
N THR A 13 3.24 0.96 22.70
CA THR A 13 2.55 1.67 21.62
C THR A 13 3.42 1.72 20.36
N TYR A 14 4.71 2.04 20.46
CA TYR A 14 5.62 2.02 19.30
C TYR A 14 5.79 0.63 18.72
N LEU A 15 5.93 -0.39 19.56
CA LEU A 15 6.07 -1.77 19.12
C LEU A 15 4.81 -2.25 18.40
N ALA A 16 3.64 -1.96 18.96
CA ALA A 16 2.35 -2.28 18.36
C ALA A 16 2.17 -1.57 17.01
N MET A 17 2.52 -0.29 16.93
CA MET A 17 2.47 0.49 15.69
C MET A 17 3.35 -0.14 14.60
N VAL A 18 4.61 -0.43 14.91
CA VAL A 18 5.54 -1.05 13.95
C VAL A 18 5.03 -2.43 13.52
N ALA A 19 4.53 -3.24 14.45
CA ALA A 19 3.97 -4.56 14.14
C ALA A 19 2.73 -4.47 13.24
N LEU A 20 1.80 -3.56 13.54
CA LEU A 20 0.60 -3.34 12.74
C LEU A 20 0.93 -2.85 11.33
N LEU A 21 1.87 -1.88 11.19
CA LEU A 21 2.30 -1.38 9.90
C LEU A 21 3.02 -2.45 9.09
N THR A 22 3.87 -3.25 9.73
CA THR A 22 4.54 -4.38 9.08
C THR A 22 3.53 -5.42 8.61
N ALA A 23 2.52 -5.76 9.43
CA ALA A 23 1.46 -6.69 9.06
C ALA A 23 0.59 -6.14 7.90
N ALA A 24 0.26 -4.85 7.93
CA ALA A 24 -0.47 -4.18 6.87
C ALA A 24 0.30 -4.25 5.53
N GLY A 25 1.61 -3.97 5.55
CA GLY A 25 2.48 -4.12 4.37
C GLY A 25 2.54 -5.56 3.84
N MET A 26 2.40 -6.57 4.68
CA MET A 26 2.32 -7.97 4.28
C MET A 26 0.98 -8.39 3.67
N GLY A 27 0.03 -7.48 3.53
CA GLY A 27 -1.27 -7.72 2.89
C GLY A 27 -2.41 -8.05 3.86
N VAL A 28 -2.24 -7.81 5.15
CA VAL A 28 -3.37 -7.81 6.08
C VAL A 28 -4.25 -6.60 5.74
N PRO A 29 -5.59 -6.73 5.72
CA PRO A 29 -6.51 -5.66 5.34
C PRO A 29 -6.62 -4.59 6.45
N ILE A 30 -5.50 -3.99 6.82
CA ILE A 30 -5.36 -2.89 7.76
C ILE A 30 -4.89 -1.68 6.95
N SER A 31 -5.58 -0.54 7.10
CA SER A 31 -5.16 0.70 6.47
C SER A 31 -3.92 1.25 7.19
N GLU A 32 -2.79 1.30 6.49
CA GLU A 32 -1.55 1.89 7.01
C GLU A 32 -1.73 3.37 7.35
N ASP A 33 -2.45 4.10 6.50
CA ASP A 33 -2.70 5.52 6.70
C ASP A 33 -3.51 5.76 7.98
N LEU A 34 -4.46 4.87 8.29
CA LEU A 34 -5.21 4.95 9.54
C LEU A 34 -4.30 4.71 10.76
N VAL A 35 -3.40 3.72 10.68
CA VAL A 35 -2.45 3.43 11.76
C VAL A 35 -1.49 4.60 11.98
N LEU A 36 -0.96 5.18 10.89
CA LEU A 36 -0.06 6.36 10.94
C LEU A 36 -0.79 7.59 11.48
N LEU A 37 -2.03 7.82 11.06
CA LEU A 37 -2.85 8.94 11.52
C LEU A 37 -3.13 8.83 13.02
N LEU A 38 -3.55 7.65 13.49
CA LEU A 38 -3.79 7.40 14.91
C LEU A 38 -2.51 7.54 15.74
N ALA A 39 -1.38 7.05 15.22
CA ALA A 39 -0.09 7.21 15.89
C ALA A 39 0.32 8.68 15.99
N GLY A 40 0.09 9.46 14.93
CA GLY A 40 0.28 10.91 14.94
C GLY A 40 -0.61 11.62 15.96
N ALA A 41 -1.89 11.24 16.03
CA ALA A 41 -2.83 11.77 17.01
C ALA A 41 -2.41 11.48 18.45
N LEU A 42 -1.95 10.26 18.75
CA LEU A 42 -1.40 9.92 20.08
C LEU A 42 -0.15 10.77 20.42
N ALA A 43 0.64 11.12 19.40
CA ALA A 43 1.77 12.03 19.59
C ALA A 43 1.31 13.48 19.83
N GLY A 44 0.25 13.95 19.18
CA GLY A 44 -0.37 15.25 19.42
C GLY A 44 -0.94 15.39 20.82
N GLN A 45 -1.54 14.32 21.35
CA GLN A 45 -2.05 14.24 22.72
C GLN A 45 -0.94 14.07 23.80
N GLY A 46 0.33 14.01 23.38
CA GLY A 46 1.46 13.88 24.32
C GLY A 46 1.65 12.45 24.88
N ILE A 47 0.87 11.44 24.42
CA ILE A 47 1.00 10.04 24.85
C ILE A 47 2.29 9.44 24.29
N THR A 48 2.64 9.80 23.05
CA THR A 48 3.89 9.43 22.39
C THR A 48 4.65 10.69 21.94
N ARG A 49 5.90 10.52 21.49
CA ARG A 49 6.70 11.63 20.97
C ARG A 49 6.68 11.62 19.44
N PHE A 50 6.55 12.79 18.82
CA PHE A 50 6.44 12.95 17.37
C PHE A 50 7.57 12.26 16.59
N TRP A 51 8.84 12.56 16.91
CA TRP A 51 9.99 12.01 16.19
C TRP A 51 10.13 10.48 16.27
N PRO A 52 10.02 9.84 17.45
CA PRO A 52 10.01 8.38 17.52
C PRO A 52 8.80 7.76 16.79
N THR A 53 7.64 8.40 16.82
CA THR A 53 6.45 7.95 16.07
C THR A 53 6.69 8.01 14.58
N LEU A 54 7.27 9.12 14.08
CA LEU A 54 7.63 9.28 12.67
C LEU A 54 8.62 8.22 12.20
N LEU A 55 9.71 8.05 12.94
CA LEU A 55 10.76 7.08 12.61
C LEU A 55 10.24 5.64 12.69
N GLY A 56 9.51 5.31 13.75
CA GLY A 56 8.90 3.99 13.92
C GLY A 56 7.86 3.70 12.84
N GLY A 57 7.05 4.70 12.46
CA GLY A 57 6.09 4.61 11.37
C GLY A 57 6.78 4.34 10.03
N TYR A 58 7.81 5.13 9.71
CA TYR A 58 8.59 4.96 8.49
C TYR A 58 9.26 3.58 8.40
N LEU A 59 9.91 3.14 9.48
CA LEU A 59 10.54 1.82 9.54
C LEU A 59 9.52 0.69 9.47
N GLY A 60 8.38 0.80 10.16
CA GLY A 60 7.33 -0.21 10.14
C GLY A 60 6.75 -0.43 8.74
N VAL A 61 6.51 0.67 8.03
CA VAL A 61 6.04 0.63 6.63
C VAL A 61 7.08 -0.04 5.75
N LEU A 62 8.33 0.44 5.75
CA LEU A 62 9.39 -0.15 4.91
C LEU A 62 9.65 -1.62 5.22
N LEU A 63 9.58 -2.04 6.49
CA LEU A 63 9.75 -3.45 6.87
C LEU A 63 8.67 -4.32 6.24
N GLY A 64 7.40 -3.90 6.29
CA GLY A 64 6.30 -4.62 5.67
C GLY A 64 6.48 -4.76 4.16
N ASP A 65 6.86 -3.66 3.50
CA ASP A 65 7.08 -3.61 2.06
C ASP A 65 8.27 -4.46 1.60
N VAL A 66 9.34 -4.43 2.35
CA VAL A 66 10.53 -5.27 2.10
C VAL A 66 10.20 -6.76 2.29
N LEU A 67 9.39 -7.11 3.28
CA LEU A 67 8.99 -8.50 3.51
C LEU A 67 8.18 -9.06 2.35
N ILE A 68 7.18 -8.33 1.86
CA ILE A 68 6.37 -8.78 0.72
C ILE A 68 7.19 -8.83 -0.58
N TYR A 69 8.10 -7.86 -0.79
CA TYR A 69 9.06 -7.89 -1.89
C TYR A 69 9.96 -9.13 -1.82
N HIS A 70 10.52 -9.46 -0.64
CA HIS A 70 11.36 -10.65 -0.46
C HIS A 70 10.59 -11.95 -0.68
N TRP A 71 9.34 -12.01 -0.29
CA TRP A 71 8.48 -13.15 -0.60
C TRP A 71 8.32 -13.33 -2.11
N GLY A 72 8.04 -12.24 -2.84
CA GLY A 72 8.00 -12.25 -4.29
C GLY A 72 9.34 -12.74 -4.89
N ARG A 73 10.46 -12.22 -4.39
CA ARG A 73 11.79 -12.58 -4.87
C ARG A 73 12.17 -14.04 -4.61
N ARG A 74 11.81 -14.60 -3.45
CA ARG A 74 12.05 -16.01 -3.11
C ARG A 74 11.24 -16.95 -3.99
N LEU A 75 9.99 -16.62 -4.26
CA LEU A 75 9.13 -17.42 -5.14
C LEU A 75 9.51 -17.25 -6.62
N GLY A 76 10.10 -16.11 -7.00
CA GLY A 76 10.58 -15.84 -8.35
C GLY A 76 9.54 -16.12 -9.43
N PRO A 77 9.94 -16.70 -10.57
CA PRO A 77 9.00 -17.07 -11.64
C PRO A 77 7.94 -18.09 -11.21
N ALA A 78 8.21 -18.92 -10.17
CA ALA A 78 7.23 -19.85 -9.62
C ALA A 78 6.01 -19.13 -8.99
N ALA A 79 6.18 -17.88 -8.56
CA ALA A 79 5.09 -17.05 -8.05
C ALA A 79 3.94 -16.91 -9.07
N TYR A 80 4.29 -16.86 -10.34
CA TYR A 80 3.32 -16.76 -11.43
C TYR A 80 2.58 -18.08 -11.69
N ASN A 81 3.16 -19.22 -11.33
CA ASN A 81 2.53 -20.53 -11.46
C ASN A 81 1.54 -20.81 -10.33
N HIS A 82 1.52 -19.97 -9.27
CA HIS A 82 0.57 -20.13 -8.18
C HIS A 82 -0.88 -20.01 -8.70
N PRO A 83 -1.82 -20.91 -8.33
CA PRO A 83 -3.17 -20.95 -8.89
C PRO A 83 -3.92 -19.62 -8.81
N ARG A 84 -3.74 -18.86 -7.72
CA ARG A 84 -4.36 -17.54 -7.52
C ARG A 84 -3.82 -16.47 -8.47
N VAL A 85 -2.52 -16.50 -8.79
CA VAL A 85 -1.87 -15.56 -9.70
C VAL A 85 -2.16 -15.93 -11.16
N ARG A 86 -2.08 -17.22 -11.48
CA ARG A 86 -2.33 -17.77 -12.82
C ARG A 86 -3.77 -17.50 -13.32
N LYS A 87 -4.74 -17.44 -12.39
CA LYS A 87 -6.12 -17.10 -12.73
C LYS A 87 -6.26 -15.68 -13.28
N HIS A 88 -5.35 -14.77 -12.90
CA HIS A 88 -5.42 -13.34 -13.27
C HIS A 88 -4.34 -12.92 -14.27
N ILE A 89 -3.25 -13.67 -14.35
CA ILE A 89 -2.10 -13.34 -15.22
C ILE A 89 -1.79 -14.54 -16.12
N SER A 90 -2.09 -14.40 -17.41
CA SER A 90 -1.73 -15.42 -18.41
C SER A 90 -0.20 -15.47 -18.62
N PRO A 91 0.37 -16.61 -19.06
CA PRO A 91 1.81 -16.75 -19.32
C PRO A 91 2.38 -15.68 -20.27
N GLU A 92 1.61 -15.27 -21.29
CA GLU A 92 2.00 -14.21 -22.21
C GLU A 92 2.09 -12.84 -21.56
N ARG A 93 1.20 -12.55 -20.60
CA ARG A 93 1.23 -11.31 -19.83
C ARG A 93 2.39 -11.28 -18.83
N GLN A 94 2.82 -12.43 -18.37
CA GLN A 94 3.95 -12.62 -17.47
C GLN A 94 5.24 -12.06 -18.07
N GLY A 95 5.57 -12.45 -19.29
CA GLY A 95 6.73 -11.93 -20.00
C GLY A 95 6.68 -10.40 -20.20
N LYS A 96 5.50 -9.88 -20.56
CA LYS A 96 5.29 -8.43 -20.70
C LYS A 96 5.45 -7.69 -19.36
N LEU A 97 4.97 -8.28 -18.26
CA LEU A 97 5.09 -7.71 -16.93
C LEU A 97 6.57 -7.67 -16.47
N CYS A 98 7.30 -8.76 -16.64
CA CYS A 98 8.72 -8.81 -16.32
C CYS A 98 9.51 -7.80 -17.16
N ALA A 99 9.23 -7.69 -18.45
CA ALA A 99 9.85 -6.68 -19.32
C ALA A 99 9.49 -5.25 -18.89
N HIS A 100 8.25 -5.02 -18.46
CA HIS A 100 7.82 -3.72 -17.93
C HIS A 100 8.56 -3.35 -16.64
N PHE A 101 8.65 -4.27 -15.68
CA PHE A 101 9.42 -4.05 -14.46
C PHE A 101 10.92 -3.87 -14.72
N ALA A 102 11.49 -4.55 -15.70
CA ALA A 102 12.89 -4.38 -16.10
C ALA A 102 13.16 -2.96 -16.63
N ARG A 103 12.22 -2.39 -17.40
CA ARG A 103 12.36 -1.04 -17.99
C ARG A 103 11.91 0.08 -17.04
N HIS A 104 10.81 -0.10 -16.34
CA HIS A 104 10.12 0.96 -15.59
C HIS A 104 9.91 0.59 -14.12
N GLY A 105 10.67 -0.34 -13.55
CA GLY A 105 10.47 -0.88 -12.21
C GLY A 105 10.37 0.19 -11.13
N PHE A 106 11.20 1.24 -11.21
CA PHE A 106 11.16 2.36 -10.28
C PHE A 106 9.81 3.08 -10.30
N LEU A 107 9.36 3.53 -11.48
CA LEU A 107 8.08 4.23 -11.63
C LEU A 107 6.89 3.34 -11.26
N THR A 108 6.97 2.06 -11.62
CA THR A 108 5.90 1.10 -11.30
C THR A 108 5.75 0.91 -9.79
N VAL A 109 6.85 0.89 -9.04
CA VAL A 109 6.82 0.83 -7.57
C VAL A 109 6.23 2.11 -7.00
N VAL A 110 6.68 3.28 -7.47
CA VAL A 110 6.16 4.59 -7.01
C VAL A 110 4.65 4.70 -7.25
N VAL A 111 4.18 4.40 -8.47
CA VAL A 111 2.75 4.45 -8.81
C VAL A 111 1.96 3.39 -8.04
N GLY A 112 2.51 2.18 -7.94
CA GLY A 112 1.89 1.07 -7.23
C GLY A 112 1.68 1.38 -5.74
N ARG A 113 2.60 2.11 -5.10
CA ARG A 113 2.47 2.54 -3.72
C ARG A 113 1.23 3.41 -3.48
N HIS A 114 0.93 4.32 -4.42
CA HIS A 114 -0.20 5.25 -4.31
C HIS A 114 -1.53 4.63 -4.74
N THR A 115 -1.53 3.35 -5.12
CA THR A 115 -2.76 2.64 -5.49
C THR A 115 -3.13 1.68 -4.35
N PRO A 116 -4.09 2.04 -3.49
CA PRO A 116 -4.59 1.15 -2.45
C PRO A 116 -4.99 -0.20 -3.05
N MET A 117 -4.97 -1.29 -2.32
CA MET A 117 -5.25 -2.66 -2.77
C MET A 117 -4.25 -3.28 -3.77
N LEU A 118 -3.60 -2.51 -4.65
CA LEU A 118 -2.65 -3.05 -5.63
C LEU A 118 -1.19 -3.01 -5.12
N ARG A 119 -0.89 -2.22 -4.10
CA ARG A 119 0.46 -2.03 -3.56
C ARG A 119 1.15 -3.36 -3.25
N GLY A 120 0.51 -4.20 -2.43
CA GLY A 120 1.09 -5.50 -2.07
C GLY A 120 1.35 -6.40 -3.27
N VAL A 121 0.45 -6.39 -4.27
CA VAL A 121 0.62 -7.15 -5.51
C VAL A 121 1.78 -6.59 -6.33
N VAL A 122 1.89 -5.26 -6.46
CA VAL A 122 2.98 -4.61 -7.22
C VAL A 122 4.33 -4.88 -6.58
N PHE A 123 4.43 -4.80 -5.25
CA PHE A 123 5.68 -5.03 -4.52
C PHE A 123 6.10 -6.50 -4.56
N PHE A 124 5.14 -7.40 -4.42
CA PHE A 124 5.38 -8.83 -4.62
C PHE A 124 5.87 -9.13 -6.05
N LEU A 125 5.23 -8.56 -7.06
CA LEU A 125 5.61 -8.74 -8.46
C LEU A 125 6.95 -8.07 -8.79
N ALA A 126 7.27 -6.93 -8.19
CA ALA A 126 8.58 -6.30 -8.31
C ALA A 126 9.70 -7.25 -7.82
N GLY A 127 9.48 -7.89 -6.67
CA GLY A 127 10.36 -8.94 -6.15
C GLY A 127 10.48 -10.13 -7.10
N ALA A 128 9.34 -10.69 -7.53
CA ALA A 128 9.25 -11.85 -8.42
C ALA A 128 9.87 -11.60 -9.80
N SER A 129 9.78 -10.35 -10.29
CA SER A 129 10.38 -9.92 -11.57
C SER A 129 11.89 -9.61 -11.48
N GLY A 130 12.50 -9.75 -10.29
CA GLY A 130 13.93 -9.56 -10.11
C GLY A 130 14.39 -8.09 -10.07
N VAL A 131 13.48 -7.14 -9.79
CA VAL A 131 13.88 -5.73 -9.58
C VAL A 131 14.94 -5.68 -8.48
N PRO A 132 16.08 -5.00 -8.67
CA PRO A 132 17.11 -4.89 -7.63
C PRO A 132 16.56 -4.24 -6.35
N LEU A 133 16.91 -4.80 -5.18
CA LEU A 133 16.42 -4.33 -3.89
C LEU A 133 16.69 -2.83 -3.67
N TRP A 134 17.86 -2.34 -4.06
CA TRP A 134 18.19 -0.93 -3.89
C TRP A 134 17.28 0.00 -4.71
N LYS A 135 16.89 -0.40 -5.94
CA LYS A 135 15.93 0.37 -6.77
C LYS A 135 14.55 0.37 -6.14
N PHE A 136 14.14 -0.78 -5.61
CA PHE A 136 12.89 -0.91 -4.87
C PHE A 136 12.89 0.00 -3.64
N LEU A 137 13.92 -0.09 -2.80
CA LEU A 137 14.06 0.73 -1.58
C LEU A 137 14.13 2.23 -1.88
N LEU A 138 14.80 2.64 -2.96
CA LEU A 138 14.82 4.05 -3.36
C LEU A 138 13.42 4.53 -3.77
N ALA A 139 12.73 3.76 -4.60
CA ALA A 139 11.39 4.13 -5.08
C ALA A 139 10.37 4.17 -3.93
N ASP A 140 10.37 3.14 -3.11
CA ASP A 140 9.46 2.98 -2.00
C ASP A 140 9.81 3.93 -0.85
N GLY A 141 11.08 3.99 -0.46
CA GLY A 141 11.57 4.84 0.61
C GLY A 141 11.38 6.34 0.33
N LEU A 142 11.67 6.81 -0.90
CA LEU A 142 11.39 8.19 -1.29
C LEU A 142 9.90 8.52 -1.22
N SER A 143 9.05 7.63 -1.71
CA SER A 143 7.60 7.80 -1.59
C SER A 143 7.15 7.82 -0.13
N ALA A 144 7.66 6.88 0.70
CA ALA A 144 7.38 6.83 2.13
C ALA A 144 7.87 8.07 2.88
N ALA A 145 9.04 8.61 2.48
CA ALA A 145 9.61 9.82 3.08
C ALA A 145 8.72 11.07 2.89
N VAL A 146 7.81 11.04 1.93
CA VAL A 146 6.81 12.11 1.74
C VAL A 146 5.49 11.74 2.42
N THR A 147 4.98 10.54 2.20
CA THR A 147 3.64 10.16 2.66
C THR A 147 3.57 9.95 4.17
N VAL A 148 4.57 9.30 4.78
CA VAL A 148 4.57 9.02 6.22
C VAL A 148 4.61 10.29 7.07
N PRO A 149 5.54 11.27 6.82
CA PRO A 149 5.53 12.52 7.57
C PRO A 149 4.24 13.30 7.36
N LEU A 150 3.68 13.31 6.16
CA LEU A 150 2.44 14.00 5.86
C LEU A 150 1.29 13.43 6.70
N VAL A 151 1.09 12.11 6.69
CA VAL A 151 -0.02 11.46 7.41
C VAL A 151 0.17 11.55 8.94
N VAL A 152 1.40 11.34 9.44
CA VAL A 152 1.71 11.47 10.87
C VAL A 152 1.52 12.91 11.34
N SER A 153 1.94 13.91 10.54
CA SER A 153 1.73 15.32 10.87
C SER A 153 0.26 15.71 10.87
N LEU A 154 -0.52 15.21 9.91
CA LEU A 154 -1.96 15.39 9.92
C LEU A 154 -2.58 14.82 11.21
N GLY A 155 -2.22 13.60 11.58
CA GLY A 155 -2.65 13.00 12.84
C GLY A 155 -2.26 13.84 14.06
N TYR A 156 -1.02 14.35 14.07
CA TYR A 156 -0.49 15.18 15.17
C TYR A 156 -1.26 16.49 15.35
N TYR A 157 -1.56 17.20 14.27
CA TYR A 157 -2.26 18.49 14.33
C TYR A 157 -3.77 18.34 14.54
N PHE A 158 -4.36 17.27 14.05
CA PHE A 158 -5.80 17.00 14.17
C PHE A 158 -6.14 16.00 15.27
N GLY A 159 -5.19 15.62 16.11
CA GLY A 159 -5.36 14.60 17.16
C GLY A 159 -6.46 14.91 18.17
N ASP A 160 -6.73 16.19 18.44
CA ASP A 160 -7.83 16.63 19.32
C ASP A 160 -9.20 16.54 18.66
N HIS A 161 -9.27 16.38 17.33
CA HIS A 161 -10.49 16.29 16.53
C HIS A 161 -10.60 14.93 15.82
N LEU A 162 -10.23 13.85 16.52
CA LEU A 162 -10.22 12.49 15.97
C LEU A 162 -11.58 12.05 15.39
N ASP A 163 -12.68 12.53 15.93
CA ASP A 163 -14.01 12.20 15.42
C ASP A 163 -14.30 12.88 14.07
N ASP A 164 -13.79 14.08 13.85
CA ASP A 164 -13.91 14.77 12.55
C ASP A 164 -12.99 14.15 11.50
N VAL A 165 -11.79 13.74 11.91
CA VAL A 165 -10.85 13.03 11.04
C VAL A 165 -11.39 11.65 10.66
N ARG A 166 -12.00 10.91 11.59
CA ARG A 166 -12.68 9.65 11.28
C ARG A 166 -13.81 9.85 10.27
N ARG A 167 -14.63 10.87 10.44
CA ARG A 167 -15.71 11.20 9.48
C ARG A 167 -15.16 11.56 8.11
N PHE A 168 -14.08 12.34 8.05
CA PHE A 168 -13.41 12.71 6.81
C PHE A 168 -12.81 11.49 6.10
N LEU A 169 -12.13 10.60 6.84
CA LEU A 169 -11.56 9.36 6.29
C LEU A 169 -12.64 8.40 5.80
N HIS A 170 -13.71 8.20 6.55
CA HIS A 170 -14.86 7.42 6.08
C HIS A 170 -15.49 8.02 4.82
N GLY A 171 -15.62 9.34 4.76
CA GLY A 171 -16.07 10.02 3.55
C GLY A 171 -15.16 9.79 2.36
N PHE A 172 -13.85 9.82 2.58
CA PHE A 172 -12.82 9.58 1.56
C PHE A 172 -12.78 8.11 1.10
N GLU A 173 -12.91 7.14 2.00
CA GLU A 173 -13.01 5.71 1.68
C GLU A 173 -14.23 5.42 0.80
N TRP A 174 -15.39 5.98 1.13
CA TRP A 174 -16.62 5.85 0.33
C TRP A 174 -16.48 6.55 -1.03
N ALA A 175 -15.85 7.74 -1.08
CA ALA A 175 -15.59 8.44 -2.33
C ALA A 175 -14.61 7.67 -3.21
N ALA A 176 -13.53 7.13 -2.65
CA ALA A 176 -12.58 6.28 -3.36
C ALA A 176 -13.24 4.99 -3.86
N ALA A 177 -14.05 4.33 -3.03
CA ALA A 177 -14.82 3.16 -3.43
C ALA A 177 -15.81 3.48 -4.55
N ALA A 178 -16.50 4.61 -4.49
CA ALA A 178 -17.41 5.07 -5.53
C ALA A 178 -16.67 5.35 -6.85
N ILE A 179 -15.50 6.00 -6.81
CA ILE A 179 -14.67 6.27 -8.00
C ILE A 179 -14.19 4.95 -8.62
N ILE A 180 -13.77 3.98 -7.81
CA ILE A 180 -13.36 2.66 -8.29
C ILE A 180 -14.56 1.93 -8.92
N LEU A 181 -15.72 1.94 -8.29
CA LEU A 181 -16.95 1.32 -8.82
C LEU A 181 -17.38 1.96 -10.15
N VAL A 182 -17.33 3.29 -10.23
CA VAL A 182 -17.62 4.03 -11.48
C VAL A 182 -16.59 3.67 -12.55
N GLY A 183 -15.29 3.65 -12.23
CA GLY A 183 -14.23 3.27 -13.15
C GLY A 183 -14.37 1.84 -13.68
N VAL A 184 -14.68 0.89 -12.79
CA VAL A 184 -14.96 -0.51 -13.15
C VAL A 184 -16.24 -0.61 -14.00
N GLY A 185 -17.28 0.14 -13.66
CA GLY A 185 -18.52 0.20 -14.43
C GLY A 185 -18.33 0.74 -15.83
N ILE A 186 -17.57 1.83 -15.99
CA ILE A 186 -17.21 2.41 -17.29
C ILE A 186 -16.36 1.42 -18.08
N TRP A 187 -15.35 0.80 -17.47
CA TRP A 187 -14.51 -0.20 -18.14
C TRP A 187 -15.34 -1.40 -18.63
N TRP A 188 -16.28 -1.90 -17.80
CA TRP A 188 -17.17 -3.00 -18.17
C TRP A 188 -18.12 -2.63 -19.31
N LEU A 189 -18.68 -1.41 -19.29
CA LEU A 189 -19.54 -0.90 -20.36
C LEU A 189 -18.77 -0.74 -21.68
N VAL A 190 -17.56 -0.20 -21.65
CA VAL A 190 -16.69 -0.06 -22.82
C VAL A 190 -16.32 -1.43 -23.37
N ARG A 191 -15.97 -2.38 -22.51
CA ARG A 191 -15.66 -3.76 -22.89
C ARG A 191 -16.86 -4.47 -23.50
N ARG A 192 -18.08 -4.30 -22.95
CA ARG A 192 -19.32 -4.84 -23.53
C ARG A 192 -19.61 -4.24 -24.91
N ARG A 193 -19.43 -2.94 -25.08
CA ARG A 193 -19.63 -2.29 -26.38
C ARG A 193 -18.63 -2.74 -27.45
N MET A 194 -17.39 -2.98 -27.09
CA MET A 194 -16.39 -3.54 -28.00
C MET A 194 -16.74 -4.96 -28.44
N HIS A 195 -17.16 -5.83 -27.53
CA HIS A 195 -17.59 -7.20 -27.89
C HIS A 195 -18.88 -7.23 -28.70
N ALA A 196 -19.79 -6.28 -28.53
CA ALA A 196 -21.00 -6.18 -29.31
C ALA A 196 -20.72 -5.72 -30.75
N ARG A 197 -19.68 -4.90 -30.98
CA ARG A 197 -19.27 -4.47 -32.34
C ARG A 197 -18.58 -5.57 -33.13
N LEU A 198 -17.87 -6.48 -32.45
CA LEU A 198 -17.19 -7.62 -33.08
C LEU A 198 -18.14 -8.76 -33.48
N ARG A 199 -19.40 -8.74 -33.02
CA ARG A 199 -20.43 -9.75 -33.34
C ARG A 199 -21.41 -9.33 -34.43
N ARG A 200 -21.19 -8.20 -35.13
CA ARG A 200 -22.00 -7.88 -36.30
C ARG A 200 -21.50 -8.76 -37.46
N PRO A 201 -22.32 -9.71 -37.96
CA PRO A 201 -21.96 -10.46 -39.16
C PRO A 201 -21.83 -9.47 -40.32
N VAL A 202 -20.75 -9.63 -41.07
CA VAL A 202 -20.61 -8.98 -42.38
C VAL A 202 -21.77 -9.51 -43.20
N ALA A 203 -22.72 -8.65 -43.57
CA ALA A 203 -23.80 -9.01 -44.44
C ALA A 203 -23.23 -9.33 -45.83
N PRO A 204 -23.76 -10.33 -46.55
CA PRO A 204 -23.29 -10.74 -47.84
C PRO A 204 -23.49 -9.67 -48.92
#